data_ffb0e5081c9c87b2c0b232421ec678c4
#
_entry.id   ffb0e5081c9c87b2c0b232421ec678c4
#
_cell.length_a   1.000
_cell.length_b   1.000
_cell.length_c   1.000
_cell.angle_alpha   90.00
_cell.angle_beta   90.00
_cell.angle_gamma   90.00
#
_symmetry.space_group_name_H-M   'P 1'
#
loop_
_entity.id
_entity.type
_entity.pdbx_description
1 polymer ?
#
loop_
_entity_poly.entity_id
_entity_poly.type
_entity_poly.pdbx_seq_one_letter_code
_entity_poly.pdbx_strand_id
1 'polypeptide(L)'
;IGKATDGNSGLSIAHMVAPPGWSEPFQTPEFDEFTYITKGKKQFIIDNEKIILETDQSIKIYKNTRVQYSNPFKEPCEYLAICTPAFSIENVNRE
;
A
#
# COMPACT_ATOMS: atom_id res chain seq x y z
N ILE A 1 8.82 -11.20 4.97
CA ILE A 1 9.04 -10.78 6.35
C ILE A 1 7.74 -10.17 6.88
N GLY A 2 7.32 -10.61 8.04
CA GLY A 2 6.13 -10.04 8.66
C GLY A 2 5.52 -10.99 9.69
N LYS A 3 4.43 -10.52 10.31
CA LYS A 3 3.80 -11.23 11.42
C LYS A 3 3.30 -12.62 11.02
N ALA A 4 2.78 -12.78 9.80
CA ALA A 4 2.20 -14.03 9.33
C ALA A 4 3.25 -15.04 8.85
N THR A 5 4.46 -14.59 8.49
CA THR A 5 5.50 -15.46 7.94
C THR A 5 6.56 -15.86 8.93
N ASP A 6 7.06 -14.91 9.73
CA ASP A 6 8.16 -15.16 10.68
C ASP A 6 7.86 -14.62 12.08
N GLY A 7 6.62 -14.18 12.33
CA GLY A 7 6.22 -13.64 13.62
C GLY A 7 6.74 -12.24 13.93
N ASN A 8 7.40 -11.58 12.99
CA ASN A 8 7.90 -10.23 13.20
C ASN A 8 6.74 -9.25 13.22
N SER A 9 6.54 -8.55 14.34
CA SER A 9 5.50 -7.53 14.48
C SER A 9 6.01 -6.09 14.29
N GLY A 10 7.33 -5.90 14.18
CA GLY A 10 7.92 -4.56 13.99
C GLY A 10 7.94 -4.09 12.55
N LEU A 11 7.89 -5.03 11.60
CA LEU A 11 7.99 -4.70 10.18
C LEU A 11 7.40 -5.81 9.35
N SER A 12 6.72 -5.46 8.25
CA SER A 12 6.34 -6.42 7.22
C SER A 12 6.76 -5.92 5.86
N ILE A 13 7.17 -6.85 4.99
CA ILE A 13 7.50 -6.58 3.59
C ILE A 13 6.72 -7.57 2.75
N ALA A 14 5.96 -7.07 1.78
CA ALA A 14 5.18 -7.90 0.88
C ALA A 14 5.39 -7.45 -0.57
N HIS A 15 5.55 -8.42 -1.47
CA HIS A 15 5.48 -8.17 -2.90
C HIS A 15 4.03 -8.37 -3.32
N MET A 16 3.45 -7.34 -3.92
CA MET A 16 2.03 -7.28 -4.23
C MET A 16 1.81 -7.10 -5.72
N VAL A 17 0.68 -7.62 -6.20
CA VAL A 17 0.22 -7.37 -7.56
C VAL A 17 -1.20 -6.84 -7.49
N ALA A 18 -1.40 -5.66 -8.08
CA ALA A 18 -2.73 -5.06 -8.21
C ALA A 18 -3.19 -5.24 -9.67
N PRO A 19 -4.22 -6.07 -9.93
CA PRO A 19 -4.70 -6.26 -11.29
C PRO A 19 -5.37 -4.99 -11.83
N PRO A 20 -5.51 -4.88 -13.18
CA PRO A 20 -6.24 -3.74 -13.76
C PRO A 20 -7.65 -3.64 -13.18
N GLY A 21 -8.08 -2.41 -12.88
CA GLY A 21 -9.40 -2.15 -12.34
C GLY A 21 -9.56 -2.42 -10.84
N TRP A 22 -8.49 -2.86 -10.18
CA TRP A 22 -8.53 -3.15 -8.75
C TRP A 22 -8.63 -1.87 -7.93
N SER A 23 -9.43 -1.94 -6.86
CA SER A 23 -9.47 -0.87 -5.85
C SER A 23 -9.86 -1.47 -4.50
N GLU A 24 -9.50 -0.76 -3.43
CA GLU A 24 -9.89 -1.08 -2.08
C GLU A 24 -10.70 0.08 -1.49
N PRO A 25 -11.49 -0.17 -0.43
CA PRO A 25 -12.11 0.93 0.31
C PRO A 25 -11.05 1.86 0.89
N PHE A 26 -11.44 3.08 1.25
CA PHE A 26 -10.55 3.92 2.05
C PHE A 26 -10.19 3.23 3.35
N GLN A 27 -9.00 3.50 3.84
CA GLN A 27 -8.52 2.95 5.10
C GLN A 27 -7.65 4.00 5.80
N THR A 28 -7.51 3.83 7.12
CA THR A 28 -6.68 4.72 7.95
C THR A 28 -5.73 3.84 8.75
N PRO A 29 -4.64 3.38 8.15
CA PRO A 29 -3.74 2.42 8.80
C PRO A 29 -3.03 3.02 10.01
N GLU A 30 -2.75 2.15 11.00
CA GLU A 30 -1.98 2.51 12.18
C GLU A 30 -0.50 2.14 12.02
N PHE A 31 -0.02 2.12 10.79
CA PHE A 31 1.39 1.87 10.47
C PHE A 31 1.85 2.86 9.42
N ASP A 32 3.15 3.13 9.41
CA ASP A 32 3.78 3.83 8.30
C ASP A 32 3.94 2.85 7.15
N GLU A 33 3.64 3.27 5.94
CA GLU A 33 3.80 2.43 4.77
C GLU A 33 4.74 3.06 3.77
N PHE A 34 5.68 2.25 3.27
CA PHE A 34 6.54 2.62 2.16
C PHE A 34 6.12 1.75 0.98
N THR A 35 5.79 2.37 -0.14
CA THR A 35 5.46 1.66 -1.37
C THR A 35 6.47 1.99 -2.45
N TYR A 36 7.01 0.96 -3.11
CA TYR A 36 7.92 1.10 -4.23
C TYR A 36 7.35 0.35 -5.42
N ILE A 37 7.14 1.04 -6.54
CA ILE A 37 6.55 0.46 -7.75
C ILE A 37 7.66 -0.21 -8.56
N THR A 38 7.56 -1.52 -8.77
CA THR A 38 8.52 -2.26 -9.58
C THR A 38 8.05 -2.41 -11.02
N LYS A 39 6.73 -2.34 -11.28
CA LYS A 39 6.18 -2.44 -12.62
C LYS A 39 4.80 -1.81 -12.67
N GLY A 40 4.54 -1.02 -13.71
CA GLY A 40 3.22 -0.41 -13.92
C GLY A 40 3.04 0.88 -13.14
N LYS A 41 1.77 1.18 -12.83
CA LYS A 41 1.38 2.40 -12.13
C LYS A 41 0.39 2.08 -11.03
N LYS A 42 0.40 2.86 -9.97
CA LYS A 42 -0.56 2.73 -8.88
C LYS A 42 -1.08 4.10 -8.50
N GLN A 43 -2.38 4.18 -8.21
CA GLN A 43 -3.02 5.43 -7.81
C GLN A 43 -3.33 5.42 -6.32
N PHE A 44 -3.05 6.56 -5.69
CA PHE A 44 -3.37 6.80 -4.28
C PHE A 44 -4.24 8.04 -4.20
N ILE A 45 -5.24 8.02 -3.32
CA ILE A 45 -6.00 9.22 -2.98
C ILE A 45 -5.71 9.52 -1.50
N ILE A 46 -5.07 10.66 -1.25
CA ILE A 46 -4.64 11.11 0.06
C ILE A 46 -5.05 12.56 0.20
N ASP A 47 -5.80 12.91 1.27
CA ASP A 47 -6.24 14.28 1.53
C ASP A 47 -6.94 14.90 0.30
N ASN A 48 -7.79 14.12 -0.37
CA ASN A 48 -8.51 14.51 -1.59
C ASN A 48 -7.60 14.76 -2.79
N GLU A 49 -6.32 14.43 -2.71
CA GLU A 49 -5.39 14.54 -3.82
C GLU A 49 -5.15 13.17 -4.45
N LYS A 50 -5.14 13.15 -5.77
CA LYS A 50 -4.81 11.96 -6.55
C LYS A 50 -3.32 11.97 -6.84
N ILE A 51 -2.63 10.92 -6.41
CA ILE A 51 -1.21 10.73 -6.63
C ILE A 51 -1.02 9.47 -7.45
N ILE A 52 -0.29 9.56 -8.55
CA ILE A 52 0.01 8.41 -9.41
C ILE A 52 1.51 8.15 -9.34
N LEU A 53 1.87 6.94 -8.87
CA LEU A 53 3.25 6.49 -8.89
C LEU A 53 3.48 5.60 -10.11
N GLU A 54 4.62 5.79 -10.75
CA GLU A 54 5.05 4.98 -11.87
C GLU A 54 6.23 4.10 -11.46
N THR A 55 6.68 3.26 -12.38
CA THR A 55 7.82 2.34 -12.14
C THR A 55 9.02 3.10 -11.58
N ASP A 56 9.66 2.51 -10.57
CA ASP A 56 10.84 3.04 -9.86
C ASP A 56 10.56 4.28 -9.01
N GLN A 57 9.28 4.63 -8.80
CA GLN A 57 8.91 5.68 -7.86
C GLN A 57 8.43 5.07 -6.56
N SER A 58 8.56 5.82 -5.48
CA SER A 58 8.14 5.40 -4.15
C SER A 58 7.46 6.54 -3.40
N ILE A 59 6.70 6.15 -2.38
CA ILE A 59 6.02 7.10 -1.47
C ILE A 59 6.06 6.55 -0.06
N LYS A 60 6.14 7.45 0.92
CA LYS A 60 5.89 7.11 2.32
C LYS A 60 4.56 7.70 2.72
N ILE A 61 3.68 6.87 3.27
CA ILE A 61 2.39 7.28 3.81
C ILE A 61 2.46 7.08 5.32
N TYR A 62 2.30 8.18 6.06
CA TYR A 62 2.40 8.16 7.51
C TYR A 62 1.18 7.48 8.14
N LYS A 63 1.38 6.83 9.28
CA LYS A 63 0.30 6.23 10.05
C LYS A 63 -0.81 7.25 10.30
N ASN A 64 -2.02 6.77 10.42
CA ASN A 64 -3.23 7.55 10.68
C ASN A 64 -3.60 8.51 9.53
N THR A 65 -3.09 8.27 8.34
CA THR A 65 -3.48 8.99 7.12
C THR A 65 -4.58 8.19 6.41
N ARG A 66 -5.68 8.85 6.07
CA ARG A 66 -6.76 8.23 5.32
C ARG A 66 -6.35 8.14 3.85
N VAL A 67 -6.35 6.93 3.29
CA VAL A 67 -5.83 6.67 1.95
C VAL A 67 -6.69 5.65 1.23
N GLN A 68 -6.83 5.79 -0.08
CA GLN A 68 -7.40 4.77 -0.95
C GLN A 68 -6.37 4.35 -1.99
N TYR A 69 -6.20 3.04 -2.15
CA TYR A 69 -5.32 2.44 -3.16
C TYR A 69 -6.15 1.92 -4.32
N SER A 70 -5.67 2.12 -5.55
CA SER A 70 -6.34 1.59 -6.72
C SER A 70 -5.38 1.43 -7.90
N ASN A 71 -5.79 0.60 -8.86
CA ASN A 71 -5.14 0.51 -10.16
C ASN A 71 -6.22 0.72 -11.24
N PRO A 72 -6.51 1.97 -11.62
CA PRO A 72 -7.51 2.25 -12.65
C PRO A 72 -6.95 2.11 -14.08
N PHE A 73 -5.71 1.64 -14.20
CA PHE A 73 -5.03 1.54 -15.48
C PHE A 73 -5.26 0.18 -16.12
N LYS A 74 -4.78 0.00 -17.35
CA LYS A 74 -5.00 -1.23 -18.13
C LYS A 74 -3.98 -2.32 -17.87
N GLU A 75 -2.86 -1.98 -17.24
CA GLU A 75 -1.77 -2.91 -16.94
C GLU A 75 -1.78 -3.29 -15.47
N PRO A 76 -1.36 -4.51 -15.10
CA PRO A 76 -1.17 -4.82 -13.69
C PRO A 76 -0.03 -3.99 -13.09
N CYS A 77 -0.14 -3.72 -11.80
CA CYS A 77 0.91 -3.02 -11.05
C CYS A 77 1.56 -3.97 -10.08
N GLU A 78 2.90 -4.04 -10.09
CA GLU A 78 3.67 -4.81 -9.11
C GLU A 78 4.42 -3.84 -8.22
N TYR A 79 4.39 -4.10 -6.92
CA TYR A 79 5.00 -3.18 -5.97
C TYR A 79 5.41 -3.90 -4.69
N LEU A 80 6.32 -3.27 -3.96
CA LEU A 80 6.70 -3.68 -2.61
C LEU A 80 5.97 -2.79 -1.63
N ALA A 81 5.35 -3.39 -0.62
CA ALA A 81 4.70 -2.68 0.48
C ALA A 81 5.45 -3.02 1.77
N ILE A 82 5.98 -1.99 2.43
CA ILE A 82 6.73 -2.12 3.67
C ILE A 82 5.98 -1.37 4.75
N CYS A 83 5.55 -2.07 5.79
CA CYS A 83 4.76 -1.49 6.88
C CYS A 83 5.51 -1.57 8.19
N THR A 84 5.52 -0.47 8.95
CA THR A 84 6.11 -0.41 10.28
C THR A 84 5.13 0.26 11.25
N PRO A 85 4.57 -0.44 12.26
CA PRO A 85 4.72 -1.87 12.55
C PRO A 85 4.16 -2.75 11.46
N ALA A 86 4.36 -4.06 11.59
CA ALA A 86 3.91 -5.02 10.59
C ALA A 86 2.41 -4.90 10.32
N PHE A 87 2.03 -5.06 9.05
CA PHE A 87 0.62 -5.09 8.63
C PHE A 87 -0.14 -6.18 9.39
N SER A 88 -1.36 -5.87 9.82
CA SER A 88 -2.32 -6.85 10.32
C SER A 88 -3.74 -6.34 10.01
N ILE A 89 -4.70 -7.25 10.01
CA ILE A 89 -6.10 -6.87 9.79
C ILE A 89 -6.60 -5.93 10.89
N GLU A 90 -6.08 -6.07 12.10
CA GLU A 90 -6.50 -5.25 13.24
C GLU A 90 -6.03 -3.80 13.12
N ASN A 91 -4.96 -3.51 12.38
CA ASN A 91 -4.40 -2.16 12.33
C ASN A 91 -4.56 -1.45 11.00
N VAL A 92 -5.31 -2.02 10.05
CA VAL A 92 -5.49 -1.39 8.73
C VAL A 92 -6.70 -0.43 8.70
N ASN A 93 -7.72 -0.67 9.52
CA ASN A 93 -8.89 0.20 9.68
C ASN A 93 -9.60 0.52 8.36
N ARG A 94 -10.00 -0.50 7.61
CA ARG A 94 -10.75 -0.34 6.36
C ARG A 94 -12.17 0.16 6.63
N GLU A 95 -12.60 1.07 5.79
CA GLU A 95 -13.96 1.63 5.83
C GLU A 95 -14.99 0.73 5.16
#